data_133354561306263afe8c288170bb188b
#
_entry.id   133354561306263afe8c288170bb188b
#
_cell.length_a   1.000
_cell.length_b   1.000
_cell.length_c   1.000
_cell.angle_alpha   90.00
_cell.angle_beta   90.00
_cell.angle_gamma   90.00
#
_symmetry.space_group_name_H-M   'P 1'
#
loop_
_entity.id
_entity.type
_entity.pdbx_description
1 polymer ?
#
loop_
_entity_poly.entity_id
_entity_poly.type
_entity_poly.pdbx_seq_one_letter_code
_entity_poly.pdbx_strand_id
1 'polypeptide(L)'
;MDGVLIIDKPEGITSHDVVQAIRKKFGISKVGHLGTLDPMATGVLPVAVGKATRIAQFIPNAPKEYEGEIRFGFATNTYDRSGTPTSAERPIEGNLQEAMEALTGTLDQIPPPFSAKKIGGAPAYKLARRNRAVKMAATRVEVREFAMAGFDPPLMTFRVVCSPGTYIRSLAHDLGQRLGCGAHLTSLRRTRSGEFQIAQAVALNRVSTSDLIPVDRLLEPMPRIEVSEKDEIKVRHGNQIRTAEDAPFARIFNKQGEFLAVAAVENGWVRPRVVLTSITSHLRDRQGCILEKEIES
;
A
#
# COMPACT_ATOMS: atom_id res chain seq x y z
N MET A 1 13.15 7.29 -14.33
CA MET A 1 13.14 6.35 -13.18
C MET A 1 11.69 5.95 -12.94
N ASP A 2 11.33 4.71 -13.28
CA ASP A 2 9.94 4.23 -13.25
C ASP A 2 9.90 2.85 -12.60
N GLY A 3 9.31 2.72 -11.42
CA GLY A 3 9.27 1.46 -10.68
C GLY A 3 8.79 1.60 -9.25
N VAL A 4 9.06 0.60 -8.42
CA VAL A 4 8.76 0.60 -6.98
C VAL A 4 10.04 0.41 -6.18
N LEU A 5 10.22 1.24 -5.16
CA LEU A 5 11.23 1.09 -4.13
C LEU A 5 10.59 0.46 -2.90
N ILE A 6 11.23 -0.52 -2.30
CA ILE A 6 10.78 -1.11 -1.04
C ILE A 6 11.57 -0.49 0.10
N ILE A 7 10.92 0.39 0.86
CA ILE A 7 11.58 1.13 1.93
C ILE A 7 11.29 0.45 3.28
N ASP A 8 12.34 0.18 4.05
CA ASP A 8 12.20 -0.10 5.48
C ASP A 8 11.96 1.25 6.17
N LYS A 9 10.66 1.58 6.37
CA LYS A 9 10.27 2.84 6.97
C LYS A 9 10.76 2.89 8.42
N PRO A 10 11.55 3.88 8.81
CA PRO A 10 11.92 4.06 10.21
C PRO A 10 10.73 4.54 11.04
N GLU A 11 10.85 4.38 12.34
CA GLU A 11 9.90 4.94 13.29
C GLU A 11 9.95 6.48 13.32
N GLY A 12 8.85 7.11 13.75
CA GLY A 12 8.76 8.54 14.03
C GLY A 12 8.38 9.42 12.86
N ILE A 13 8.41 8.90 11.62
CA ILE A 13 8.04 9.66 10.42
C ILE A 13 6.80 9.07 9.75
N THR A 14 6.04 9.91 9.04
CA THR A 14 4.88 9.47 8.27
C THR A 14 5.28 8.80 6.96
N SER A 15 4.36 8.01 6.36
CA SER A 15 4.55 7.49 4.99
C SER A 15 4.70 8.62 3.96
N HIS A 16 4.09 9.78 4.21
CA HIS A 16 4.23 10.97 3.36
C HIS A 16 5.63 11.58 3.44
N ASP A 17 6.23 11.61 4.63
CA ASP A 17 7.61 12.11 4.81
C ASP A 17 8.60 11.23 4.03
N VAL A 18 8.39 9.90 3.99
CA VAL A 18 9.18 8.99 3.14
C VAL A 18 9.03 9.37 1.67
N VAL A 19 7.80 9.62 1.19
CA VAL A 19 7.55 10.07 -0.19
C VAL A 19 8.29 11.38 -0.47
N GLN A 20 8.27 12.36 0.43
CA GLN A 20 8.98 13.63 0.26
C GLN A 20 10.50 13.44 0.23
N ALA A 21 11.03 12.56 1.10
CA ALA A 21 12.46 12.25 1.12
C ALA A 21 12.92 11.63 -0.22
N ILE A 22 12.13 10.70 -0.78
CA ILE A 22 12.40 10.09 -2.09
C ILE A 22 12.33 11.12 -3.22
N ARG A 23 11.30 11.99 -3.22
CA ARG A 23 11.19 13.09 -4.19
C ARG A 23 12.43 13.98 -4.18
N LYS A 24 12.86 14.40 -3.00
CA LYS A 24 14.04 15.25 -2.81
C LYS A 24 15.32 14.55 -3.26
N LYS A 25 15.50 13.26 -2.84
CA LYS A 25 16.72 12.50 -3.12
C LYS A 25 16.97 12.28 -4.61
N PHE A 26 15.90 11.99 -5.36
CA PHE A 26 16.01 11.64 -6.79
C PHE A 26 15.55 12.74 -7.75
N GLY A 27 15.08 13.89 -7.26
CA GLY A 27 14.60 15.00 -8.10
C GLY A 27 13.32 14.66 -8.89
N ILE A 28 12.46 13.77 -8.37
CA ILE A 28 11.29 13.24 -9.08
C ILE A 28 10.01 13.72 -8.39
N SER A 29 9.09 14.33 -9.14
CA SER A 29 7.81 14.83 -8.61
C SER A 29 6.75 13.72 -8.43
N LYS A 30 6.70 12.75 -9.34
CA LYS A 30 5.70 11.65 -9.34
C LYS A 30 6.18 10.53 -8.41
N VAL A 31 5.82 10.59 -7.14
CA VAL A 31 6.13 9.58 -6.13
C VAL A 31 4.92 9.41 -5.21
N GLY A 32 4.56 8.18 -4.87
CA GLY A 32 3.45 7.84 -3.97
C GLY A 32 3.69 6.51 -3.25
N HIS A 33 3.15 6.32 -2.05
CA HIS A 33 3.24 5.04 -1.33
C HIS A 33 2.05 4.11 -1.64
N LEU A 34 2.27 2.79 -1.59
CA LEU A 34 1.27 1.75 -1.87
C LEU A 34 0.70 1.13 -0.57
N GLY A 35 0.37 1.97 0.40
CA GLY A 35 -0.23 1.56 1.66
C GLY A 35 0.42 2.24 2.85
N THR A 36 -0.39 3.02 3.57
CA THR A 36 0.05 3.80 4.72
C THR A 36 0.59 2.93 5.85
N LEU A 37 1.63 3.40 6.51
CA LEU A 37 2.08 3.01 7.85
C LEU A 37 1.94 4.21 8.77
N ASP A 38 1.49 3.98 10.00
CA ASP A 38 1.42 4.99 11.05
C ASP A 38 2.85 5.47 11.43
N PRO A 39 3.02 6.67 12.02
CA PRO A 39 4.35 7.18 12.37
C PRO A 39 5.14 6.24 13.28
N MET A 40 4.49 5.60 14.26
CA MET A 40 5.11 4.64 15.17
C MET A 40 5.48 3.32 14.50
N ALA A 41 4.82 2.95 13.40
CA ALA A 41 5.06 1.69 12.71
C ALA A 41 6.30 1.75 11.84
N THR A 42 6.99 0.62 11.73
CA THR A 42 8.20 0.43 10.90
C THR A 42 7.98 -0.62 9.81
N GLY A 43 8.98 -0.84 8.97
CA GLY A 43 9.01 -1.96 8.03
C GLY A 43 8.56 -1.61 6.61
N VAL A 44 8.11 -2.61 5.89
CA VAL A 44 7.88 -2.60 4.45
C VAL A 44 6.92 -1.49 4.02
N LEU A 45 7.43 -0.48 3.34
CA LEU A 45 6.65 0.57 2.68
C LEU A 45 7.00 0.61 1.19
N PRO A 46 6.18 0.01 0.32
CA PRO A 46 6.39 0.12 -1.12
C PRO A 46 6.07 1.54 -1.59
N VAL A 47 7.00 2.13 -2.35
CA VAL A 47 6.93 3.51 -2.87
C VAL A 47 7.02 3.48 -4.38
N ALA A 48 5.93 3.82 -5.06
CA ALA A 48 5.88 3.94 -6.51
C ALA A 48 6.54 5.25 -6.96
N VAL A 49 7.37 5.16 -8.00
CA VAL A 49 8.14 6.28 -8.56
C VAL A 49 7.84 6.40 -10.06
N GLY A 50 7.69 7.62 -10.56
CA GLY A 50 7.47 7.91 -11.96
C GLY A 50 6.19 7.29 -12.50
N LYS A 51 6.29 6.59 -13.64
CA LYS A 51 5.15 5.93 -14.30
C LYS A 51 4.49 4.85 -13.45
N ALA A 52 5.21 4.24 -12.49
CA ALA A 52 4.65 3.26 -11.57
C ALA A 52 3.49 3.82 -10.73
N THR A 53 3.43 5.12 -10.47
CA THR A 53 2.30 5.74 -9.76
C THR A 53 0.97 5.60 -10.50
N ARG A 54 1.00 5.47 -11.83
CA ARG A 54 -0.19 5.31 -12.68
C ARG A 54 -0.72 3.88 -12.71
N ILE A 55 0.19 2.90 -12.57
CA ILE A 55 -0.16 1.47 -12.57
C ILE A 55 -0.36 0.88 -11.18
N ALA A 56 -0.16 1.66 -10.14
CA ALA A 56 -0.33 1.24 -8.73
C ALA A 56 -1.69 0.57 -8.45
N GLN A 57 -2.74 0.99 -9.14
CA GLN A 57 -4.09 0.44 -9.04
C GLN A 57 -4.22 -1.01 -9.55
N PHE A 58 -3.27 -1.47 -10.37
CA PHE A 58 -3.24 -2.82 -10.93
C PHE A 58 -2.36 -3.78 -10.12
N ILE A 59 -1.56 -3.26 -9.18
CA ILE A 59 -0.80 -4.10 -8.24
C ILE A 59 -1.80 -4.79 -7.32
N PRO A 60 -1.76 -6.14 -7.22
CA PRO A 60 -2.73 -6.88 -6.43
C PRO A 60 -2.82 -6.37 -5.00
N ASN A 61 -4.06 -6.16 -4.54
CA ASN A 61 -4.33 -5.78 -3.16
C ASN A 61 -4.25 -7.03 -2.25
N ALA A 62 -3.05 -7.50 -2.04
CA ALA A 62 -2.74 -8.76 -1.38
C ALA A 62 -2.56 -8.59 0.15
N PRO A 63 -2.62 -9.69 0.93
CA PRO A 63 -2.51 -9.65 2.39
C PRO A 63 -1.25 -8.97 2.88
N LYS A 64 -1.35 -8.41 4.08
CA LYS A 64 -0.25 -7.78 4.81
C LYS A 64 0.08 -8.60 6.04
N GLU A 65 1.36 -8.60 6.41
CA GLU A 65 1.84 -9.27 7.60
C GLU A 65 2.53 -8.28 8.51
N TYR A 66 2.23 -8.41 9.80
CA TYR A 66 2.78 -7.55 10.83
C TYR A 66 3.23 -8.37 12.02
N GLU A 67 4.26 -7.88 12.67
CA GLU A 67 4.71 -8.25 14.00
C GLU A 67 4.62 -7.02 14.89
N GLY A 68 4.41 -7.21 16.17
CA GLY A 68 4.31 -6.09 17.09
C GLY A 68 4.09 -6.51 18.53
N GLU A 69 3.79 -5.52 19.35
CA GLU A 69 3.57 -5.70 20.77
C GLU A 69 2.31 -4.94 21.20
N ILE A 70 1.51 -5.59 22.02
CA ILE A 70 0.32 -5.05 22.68
C ILE A 70 0.58 -4.97 24.18
N ARG A 71 0.27 -3.81 24.78
CA ARG A 71 0.19 -3.64 26.23
C ARG A 71 -1.25 -3.71 26.68
N PHE A 72 -1.53 -4.58 27.61
CA PHE A 72 -2.78 -4.69 28.33
C PHE A 72 -2.79 -3.80 29.57
N GLY A 73 -4.00 -3.61 30.14
CA GLY A 73 -4.23 -2.88 31.38
C GLY A 73 -4.98 -1.57 31.19
N PHE A 74 -4.79 -0.88 30.09
CA PHE A 74 -5.57 0.32 29.73
C PHE A 74 -5.57 0.57 28.24
N ALA A 75 -6.63 1.21 27.75
CA ALA A 75 -6.73 1.71 26.38
C ALA A 75 -6.23 3.14 26.27
N THR A 76 -5.84 3.56 25.06
CA THR A 76 -5.51 4.95 24.73
C THR A 76 -6.48 5.52 23.69
N ASN A 77 -6.60 6.82 23.59
CA ASN A 77 -7.51 7.48 22.62
C ASN A 77 -7.08 7.32 21.16
N THR A 78 -5.81 6.92 20.88
CA THR A 78 -5.26 6.63 19.54
C THR A 78 -5.20 5.14 19.26
N TYR A 79 -5.47 4.29 20.27
CA TYR A 79 -5.29 2.84 20.25
C TYR A 79 -3.82 2.40 20.09
N ASP A 80 -2.87 3.32 20.29
CA ASP A 80 -1.43 3.09 20.31
C ASP A 80 -0.74 3.90 21.42
N ARG A 81 0.56 3.67 21.61
CA ARG A 81 1.35 4.31 22.66
C ARG A 81 1.49 5.84 22.57
N SER A 82 1.10 6.45 21.43
CA SER A 82 1.18 7.90 21.24
C SER A 82 0.00 8.65 21.85
N GLY A 83 -1.06 7.91 22.22
CA GLY A 83 -2.26 8.47 22.82
C GLY A 83 -2.19 8.61 24.34
N THR A 84 -3.21 9.27 24.87
CA THR A 84 -3.44 9.39 26.32
C THR A 84 -4.32 8.25 26.81
N PRO A 85 -4.08 7.68 28.02
CA PRO A 85 -4.95 6.68 28.63
C PRO A 85 -6.40 7.17 28.72
N THR A 86 -7.34 6.26 28.43
CA THR A 86 -8.78 6.53 28.50
C THR A 86 -9.49 5.78 29.65
N SER A 87 -8.75 4.96 30.37
CA SER A 87 -9.22 4.21 31.54
C SER A 87 -8.11 4.09 32.59
N ALA A 88 -8.48 3.80 33.84
CA ALA A 88 -7.53 3.31 34.84
C ALA A 88 -6.97 1.94 34.44
N GLU A 89 -5.81 1.58 34.97
CA GLU A 89 -5.21 0.25 34.76
C GLU A 89 -6.05 -0.83 35.45
N ARG A 90 -6.29 -1.93 34.73
CA ARG A 90 -7.09 -3.07 35.18
C ARG A 90 -6.38 -4.37 34.85
N PRO A 91 -6.55 -5.42 35.66
CA PRO A 91 -6.01 -6.74 35.33
C PRO A 91 -6.70 -7.32 34.08
N ILE A 92 -6.02 -8.28 33.46
CA ILE A 92 -6.58 -9.07 32.36
C ILE A 92 -7.63 -10.01 32.93
N GLU A 93 -8.84 -9.95 32.38
CA GLU A 93 -9.95 -10.84 32.68
C GLU A 93 -10.27 -11.74 31.49
N GLY A 94 -10.54 -13.04 31.76
CA GLY A 94 -10.89 -13.98 30.71
C GLY A 94 -9.70 -14.68 30.05
N ASN A 95 -9.99 -15.41 28.97
CA ASN A 95 -9.04 -16.24 28.25
C ASN A 95 -8.48 -15.49 27.03
N LEU A 96 -7.18 -15.21 27.04
CA LEU A 96 -6.49 -14.51 25.97
C LEU A 96 -6.57 -15.26 24.63
N GLN A 97 -6.43 -16.58 24.64
CA GLN A 97 -6.47 -17.40 23.43
C GLN A 97 -7.85 -17.35 22.77
N GLU A 98 -8.92 -17.50 23.54
CA GLU A 98 -10.31 -17.40 23.05
C GLU A 98 -10.63 -16.00 22.52
N ALA A 99 -10.12 -14.96 23.18
CA ALA A 99 -10.29 -13.57 22.71
C ALA A 99 -9.58 -13.31 21.39
N MET A 100 -8.41 -13.90 21.17
CA MET A 100 -7.68 -13.82 19.89
C MET A 100 -8.37 -14.61 18.78
N GLU A 101 -8.86 -15.81 19.07
CA GLU A 101 -9.62 -16.64 18.12
C GLU A 101 -10.89 -15.90 17.65
N ALA A 102 -11.59 -15.23 18.56
CA ALA A 102 -12.78 -14.43 18.25
C ALA A 102 -12.46 -13.16 17.40
N LEU A 103 -11.19 -12.79 17.25
CA LEU A 103 -10.69 -11.71 16.39
C LEU A 103 -9.99 -12.24 15.14
N THR A 104 -10.11 -13.52 14.84
CA THR A 104 -9.62 -14.19 13.64
C THR A 104 -10.79 -14.49 12.70
N GLY A 105 -10.56 -14.45 11.38
CA GLY A 105 -11.59 -14.63 10.37
C GLY A 105 -12.11 -13.31 9.81
N THR A 106 -13.35 -13.30 9.35
CA THR A 106 -14.01 -12.10 8.78
C THR A 106 -14.64 -11.28 9.90
N LEU A 107 -14.26 -10.01 10.02
CA LEU A 107 -14.67 -9.11 11.09
C LEU A 107 -15.24 -7.80 10.53
N ASP A 108 -16.20 -7.22 11.23
CA ASP A 108 -16.64 -5.84 11.04
C ASP A 108 -15.89 -4.93 12.01
N GLN A 109 -14.77 -4.37 11.53
CA GLN A 109 -13.85 -3.57 12.34
C GLN A 109 -14.19 -2.09 12.28
N ILE A 110 -14.23 -1.42 13.43
CA ILE A 110 -14.34 0.04 13.53
C ILE A 110 -12.93 0.63 13.42
N PRO A 111 -12.64 1.46 12.40
CA PRO A 111 -11.35 2.14 12.29
C PRO A 111 -11.07 3.05 13.48
N PRO A 112 -9.80 3.24 13.89
CA PRO A 112 -9.48 4.12 15.00
C PRO A 112 -9.84 5.59 14.68
N PRO A 113 -10.18 6.42 15.68
CA PRO A 113 -10.54 7.82 15.47
C PRO A 113 -9.47 8.62 14.73
N PHE A 114 -8.19 8.29 14.99
CA PHE A 114 -7.03 8.89 14.33
C PHE A 114 -6.59 8.07 13.12
N SER A 115 -7.39 8.08 12.05
CA SER A 115 -7.11 7.36 10.79
C SER A 115 -7.13 8.27 9.57
N ALA A 116 -6.53 7.81 8.47
CA ALA A 116 -6.57 8.48 7.17
C ALA A 116 -7.90 8.28 6.42
N LYS A 117 -8.83 7.49 6.96
CA LYS A 117 -10.14 7.24 6.35
C LYS A 117 -10.91 8.56 6.23
N LYS A 118 -11.45 8.83 5.04
CA LYS A 118 -12.21 10.07 4.80
C LYS A 118 -13.67 9.94 5.28
N ILE A 119 -14.16 10.99 5.95
CA ILE A 119 -15.55 11.14 6.38
C ILE A 119 -16.02 12.48 5.84
N GLY A 120 -17.06 12.46 5.01
CA GLY A 120 -17.54 13.71 4.37
C GLY A 120 -16.43 14.45 3.59
N GLY A 121 -15.48 13.70 2.98
CA GLY A 121 -14.38 14.28 2.22
C GLY A 121 -13.15 14.67 3.05
N ALA A 122 -13.22 14.75 4.39
CA ALA A 122 -12.11 15.09 5.27
C ALA A 122 -11.51 13.85 5.95
N PRO A 123 -10.18 13.73 6.10
CA PRO A 123 -9.57 12.64 6.86
C PRO A 123 -10.01 12.65 8.33
N ALA A 124 -10.34 11.48 8.89
CA ALA A 124 -10.84 11.33 10.26
C ALA A 124 -9.87 11.94 11.30
N TYR A 125 -8.55 11.79 11.13
CA TYR A 125 -7.57 12.38 12.06
C TYR A 125 -7.67 13.91 12.17
N LYS A 126 -8.09 14.62 11.10
CA LYS A 126 -8.29 16.08 11.14
C LYS A 126 -9.51 16.46 11.97
N LEU A 127 -10.56 15.63 11.96
CA LEU A 127 -11.77 15.82 12.76
C LEU A 127 -11.50 15.47 14.22
N ALA A 128 -10.84 14.35 14.48
CA ALA A 128 -10.46 13.92 15.83
C ALA A 128 -9.58 14.94 16.56
N ARG A 129 -8.58 15.55 15.89
CA ARG A 129 -7.77 16.65 16.47
C ARG A 129 -8.56 17.90 16.83
N ARG A 130 -9.76 18.07 16.28
CA ARG A 130 -10.66 19.17 16.62
C ARG A 130 -11.69 18.78 17.68
N ASN A 131 -11.47 17.69 18.40
CA ASN A 131 -12.41 17.13 19.40
C ASN A 131 -13.84 16.93 18.87
N ARG A 132 -14.02 16.75 17.57
CA ARG A 132 -15.31 16.39 17.01
C ARG A 132 -15.49 14.88 17.13
N ALA A 133 -16.61 14.46 17.74
CA ALA A 133 -16.97 13.05 17.78
C ALA A 133 -17.11 12.51 16.35
N VAL A 134 -16.26 11.51 16.01
CA VAL A 134 -16.21 10.92 14.69
C VAL A 134 -16.88 9.55 14.78
N LYS A 135 -18.11 9.44 14.28
CA LYS A 135 -18.77 8.14 14.15
C LYS A 135 -18.22 7.43 12.92
N MET A 136 -17.32 6.45 13.15
CA MET A 136 -16.73 5.64 12.08
C MET A 136 -17.69 4.51 11.71
N ALA A 137 -17.95 4.35 10.41
CA ALA A 137 -18.63 3.15 9.92
C ALA A 137 -17.69 1.95 9.97
N ALA A 138 -18.18 0.83 10.44
CA ALA A 138 -17.46 -0.43 10.39
C ALA A 138 -17.03 -0.78 8.96
N THR A 139 -15.93 -1.48 8.84
CA THR A 139 -15.37 -1.93 7.56
C THR A 139 -15.10 -3.42 7.68
N ARG A 140 -15.60 -4.19 6.71
CA ARG A 140 -15.35 -5.62 6.67
C ARG A 140 -13.90 -5.89 6.32
N VAL A 141 -13.22 -6.65 7.18
CA VAL A 141 -11.81 -7.03 7.04
C VAL A 141 -11.67 -8.55 7.28
N GLU A 142 -10.56 -9.12 6.82
CA GLU A 142 -10.22 -10.52 7.07
C GLU A 142 -8.91 -10.58 7.84
N VAL A 143 -8.92 -11.20 9.01
CA VAL A 143 -7.74 -11.56 9.80
C VAL A 143 -7.51 -13.06 9.59
N ARG A 144 -6.54 -13.41 8.75
CA ARG A 144 -6.25 -14.81 8.38
C ARG A 144 -5.53 -15.57 9.48
N GLU A 145 -4.70 -14.84 10.21
CA GLU A 145 -3.92 -15.36 11.32
C GLU A 145 -3.72 -14.27 12.36
N PHE A 146 -3.92 -14.60 13.62
CA PHE A 146 -3.55 -13.75 14.75
C PHE A 146 -2.92 -14.65 15.81
N ALA A 147 -1.60 -14.71 15.84
CA ALA A 147 -0.84 -15.62 16.68
C ALA A 147 -0.05 -14.87 17.76
N MET A 148 -0.09 -15.39 18.98
CA MET A 148 0.77 -14.92 20.07
C MET A 148 2.17 -15.51 19.86
N ALA A 149 3.18 -14.65 19.84
CA ALA A 149 4.59 -15.05 19.76
C ALA A 149 5.24 -15.13 21.15
N GLY A 150 4.76 -14.34 22.11
CA GLY A 150 5.21 -14.38 23.50
C GLY A 150 4.27 -13.58 24.39
N PHE A 151 4.24 -13.92 25.69
CA PHE A 151 3.40 -13.24 26.67
C PHE A 151 4.14 -13.12 27.99
N ASP A 152 4.45 -11.88 28.38
CA ASP A 152 5.01 -11.48 29.67
C ASP A 152 4.17 -10.31 30.20
N PRO A 153 3.13 -10.58 30.99
CA PRO A 153 2.17 -9.56 31.40
C PRO A 153 2.83 -8.31 31.98
N PRO A 154 2.42 -7.09 31.56
CA PRO A 154 1.25 -6.80 30.73
C PRO A 154 1.51 -6.78 29.20
N LEU A 155 2.61 -7.33 28.70
CA LEU A 155 3.05 -7.25 27.31
C LEU A 155 2.82 -8.57 26.58
N MET A 156 2.33 -8.48 25.33
CA MET A 156 2.19 -9.61 24.41
C MET A 156 2.82 -9.26 23.07
N THR A 157 3.76 -10.05 22.62
CA THR A 157 4.23 -10.02 21.25
C THR A 157 3.35 -10.90 20.36
N PHE A 158 3.10 -10.45 19.13
CA PHE A 158 2.20 -11.13 18.21
C PHE A 158 2.70 -11.08 16.77
N ARG A 159 2.14 -12.00 15.97
CA ARG A 159 2.17 -11.97 14.50
C ARG A 159 0.73 -11.97 13.98
N VAL A 160 0.46 -11.16 12.92
CA VAL A 160 -0.86 -11.10 12.29
C VAL A 160 -0.73 -11.06 10.77
N VAL A 161 -1.58 -11.86 10.09
CA VAL A 161 -1.76 -11.81 8.63
C VAL A 161 -3.20 -11.39 8.35
N CYS A 162 -3.37 -10.28 7.61
CA CYS A 162 -4.70 -9.71 7.41
C CYS A 162 -4.88 -9.09 6.01
N SER A 163 -6.14 -8.85 5.66
CA SER A 163 -6.51 -8.13 4.44
C SER A 163 -6.04 -6.68 4.48
N PRO A 164 -5.84 -6.04 3.31
CA PRO A 164 -5.66 -4.60 3.23
C PRO A 164 -6.84 -3.85 3.86
N GLY A 165 -6.53 -2.72 4.51
CA GLY A 165 -7.54 -1.91 5.22
C GLY A 165 -7.77 -2.33 6.66
N THR A 166 -7.22 -3.44 7.14
CA THR A 166 -7.23 -3.83 8.55
C THR A 166 -6.37 -2.88 9.38
N TYR A 167 -6.93 -2.37 10.47
CA TYR A 167 -6.22 -1.55 11.45
C TYR A 167 -5.73 -2.40 12.62
N ILE A 168 -4.43 -2.60 12.72
CA ILE A 168 -3.83 -3.40 13.82
C ILE A 168 -4.06 -2.71 15.17
N ARG A 169 -4.12 -1.38 15.20
CA ARG A 169 -4.48 -0.60 16.39
C ARG A 169 -5.90 -0.92 16.90
N SER A 170 -6.87 -1.03 15.99
CA SER A 170 -8.21 -1.47 16.37
C SER A 170 -8.22 -2.91 16.88
N LEU A 171 -7.44 -3.81 16.24
CA LEU A 171 -7.34 -5.20 16.70
C LEU A 171 -6.81 -5.30 18.14
N ALA A 172 -5.77 -4.51 18.48
CA ALA A 172 -5.23 -4.43 19.84
C ALA A 172 -6.26 -3.86 20.82
N HIS A 173 -6.97 -2.79 20.43
CA HIS A 173 -8.02 -2.18 21.25
C HIS A 173 -9.17 -3.18 21.52
N ASP A 174 -9.68 -3.83 20.46
CA ASP A 174 -10.80 -4.77 20.56
C ASP A 174 -10.42 -6.00 21.39
N LEU A 175 -9.17 -6.47 21.33
CA LEU A 175 -8.65 -7.53 22.19
C LEU A 175 -8.71 -7.12 23.68
N GLY A 176 -8.23 -5.92 23.99
CA GLY A 176 -8.27 -5.40 25.36
C GLY A 176 -9.69 -5.16 25.87
N GLN A 177 -10.65 -4.78 25.00
CA GLN A 177 -12.06 -4.68 25.38
C GLN A 177 -12.67 -6.03 25.71
N ARG A 178 -12.38 -7.08 24.93
CA ARG A 178 -12.84 -8.45 25.20
C ARG A 178 -12.31 -9.02 26.51
N LEU A 179 -11.12 -8.60 26.89
CA LEU A 179 -10.45 -9.01 28.14
C LEU A 179 -10.76 -8.09 29.34
N GLY A 180 -11.67 -7.13 29.19
CA GLY A 180 -12.13 -6.23 30.26
C GLY A 180 -11.10 -5.22 30.78
N CYS A 181 -9.84 -5.34 30.37
CA CYS A 181 -8.73 -4.51 30.89
C CYS A 181 -8.39 -3.29 30.03
N GLY A 182 -8.80 -3.29 28.76
CA GLY A 182 -8.28 -2.35 27.76
C GLY A 182 -6.87 -2.73 27.31
N ALA A 183 -6.53 -2.33 26.07
CA ALA A 183 -5.19 -2.51 25.52
C ALA A 183 -4.89 -1.46 24.46
N HIS A 184 -3.61 -1.33 24.11
CA HIS A 184 -3.12 -0.49 23.04
C HIS A 184 -1.85 -1.07 22.43
N LEU A 185 -1.57 -0.68 21.20
CA LEU A 185 -0.39 -1.10 20.46
C LEU A 185 0.85 -0.31 20.92
N THR A 186 1.92 -1.00 21.32
CA THR A 186 3.18 -0.38 21.75
C THR A 186 4.24 -0.37 20.65
N SER A 187 4.24 -1.39 19.78
CA SER A 187 5.11 -1.43 18.61
C SER A 187 4.42 -2.14 17.44
N LEU A 188 4.82 -1.79 16.21
CA LEU A 188 4.33 -2.40 14.99
C LEU A 188 5.40 -2.40 13.91
N ARG A 189 5.64 -3.55 13.30
CA ARG A 189 6.50 -3.70 12.14
C ARG A 189 5.76 -4.44 11.04
N ARG A 190 5.64 -3.85 9.85
CA ARG A 190 5.11 -4.56 8.68
C ARG A 190 6.22 -5.37 8.03
N THR A 191 6.14 -6.68 8.10
CA THR A 191 7.13 -7.62 7.54
C THR A 191 6.83 -7.96 6.09
N ARG A 192 5.55 -7.85 5.66
CA ARG A 192 5.13 -8.09 4.28
C ARG A 192 3.96 -7.19 3.86
N SER A 193 3.98 -6.78 2.60
CA SER A 193 2.88 -6.04 1.95
C SER A 193 2.67 -6.61 0.55
N GLY A 194 1.73 -7.56 0.40
CA GLY A 194 1.56 -8.30 -0.82
C GLY A 194 2.77 -9.17 -1.14
N GLU A 195 3.35 -8.98 -2.31
CA GLU A 195 4.57 -9.65 -2.77
C GLU A 195 5.85 -9.10 -2.13
N PHE A 196 5.81 -7.88 -1.60
CA PHE A 196 6.98 -7.20 -1.06
C PHE A 196 7.27 -7.62 0.38
N GLN A 197 8.50 -8.07 0.63
CA GLN A 197 8.96 -8.60 1.91
C GLN A 197 10.04 -7.72 2.52
N ILE A 198 10.22 -7.82 3.83
CA ILE A 198 11.22 -7.03 4.58
C ILE A 198 12.66 -7.32 4.13
N ALA A 199 12.95 -8.52 3.65
CA ALA A 199 14.27 -8.88 3.12
C ALA A 199 14.65 -8.09 1.86
N GLN A 200 13.67 -7.53 1.14
CA GLN A 200 13.87 -6.68 -0.05
C GLN A 200 13.94 -5.19 0.31
N ALA A 201 13.60 -4.84 1.56
CA ALA A 201 13.48 -3.45 1.96
C ALA A 201 14.85 -2.85 2.29
N VAL A 202 15.05 -1.61 1.84
CA VAL A 202 16.27 -0.84 2.11
C VAL A 202 15.97 0.33 3.03
N ALA A 203 16.91 0.67 3.90
CA ALA A 203 16.80 1.83 4.77
C ALA A 203 16.71 3.13 3.94
N LEU A 204 15.83 4.04 4.35
CA LEU A 204 15.53 5.28 3.62
C LEU A 204 16.78 6.11 3.28
N ASN A 205 17.76 6.16 4.17
CA ASN A 205 19.02 6.90 3.96
C ASN A 205 19.97 6.21 2.98
N ARG A 206 19.85 4.89 2.77
CA ARG A 206 20.72 4.07 1.90
C ARG A 206 20.13 3.83 0.51
N VAL A 207 18.82 4.05 0.33
CA VAL A 207 18.13 3.75 -0.94
C VAL A 207 18.81 4.41 -2.13
N SER A 208 18.93 3.67 -3.23
CA SER A 208 19.58 4.08 -4.49
C SER A 208 18.73 3.70 -5.70
N THR A 209 19.14 4.09 -6.88
CA THR A 209 18.47 3.72 -8.14
C THR A 209 18.55 2.23 -8.46
N SER A 210 19.56 1.53 -7.95
CA SER A 210 19.71 0.08 -8.13
C SER A 210 18.67 -0.74 -7.33
N ASP A 211 18.04 -0.14 -6.33
CA ASP A 211 17.01 -0.80 -5.51
C ASP A 211 15.61 -0.73 -6.16
N LEU A 212 15.52 -0.10 -7.33
CA LEU A 212 14.25 0.06 -8.04
C LEU A 212 13.81 -1.26 -8.69
N ILE A 213 12.63 -1.72 -8.35
CA ILE A 213 11.94 -2.80 -9.07
C ILE A 213 11.28 -2.16 -10.29
N PRO A 214 11.68 -2.52 -11.53
CA PRO A 214 11.16 -1.91 -12.75
C PRO A 214 9.65 -2.18 -12.93
N VAL A 215 9.00 -1.25 -13.64
CA VAL A 215 7.53 -1.26 -13.87
C VAL A 215 7.04 -2.55 -14.53
N ASP A 216 7.79 -3.09 -15.47
CA ASP A 216 7.46 -4.31 -16.22
C ASP A 216 7.46 -5.58 -15.36
N ARG A 217 8.20 -5.58 -14.24
CA ARG A 217 8.23 -6.69 -13.27
C ARG A 217 7.09 -6.64 -12.24
N LEU A 218 6.50 -5.47 -12.00
CA LEU A 218 5.46 -5.30 -10.97
C LEU A 218 4.14 -6.03 -11.27
N LEU A 219 3.91 -6.38 -12.53
CA LEU A 219 2.66 -6.99 -13.00
C LEU A 219 2.91 -8.32 -13.72
N GLU A 220 4.00 -9.02 -13.40
CA GLU A 220 4.35 -10.30 -14.03
C GLU A 220 3.23 -11.34 -14.09
N PRO A 221 2.31 -11.45 -13.10
CA PRO A 221 1.16 -12.34 -13.19
C PRO A 221 0.18 -12.00 -14.32
N MET A 222 0.19 -10.76 -14.86
CA MET A 222 -0.64 -10.42 -16.02
C MET A 222 -0.02 -10.95 -17.31
N PRO A 223 -0.82 -11.48 -18.24
CA PRO A 223 -0.35 -11.91 -19.56
C PRO A 223 0.42 -10.80 -20.28
N ARG A 224 1.43 -11.20 -21.04
CA ARG A 224 2.20 -10.33 -21.93
C ARG A 224 1.65 -10.48 -23.36
N ILE A 225 1.26 -9.35 -23.96
CA ILE A 225 0.89 -9.28 -25.37
C ILE A 225 1.93 -8.44 -26.10
N GLU A 226 2.57 -9.03 -27.10
CA GLU A 226 3.48 -8.31 -27.99
C GLU A 226 2.69 -7.84 -29.23
N VAL A 227 2.85 -6.57 -29.59
CA VAL A 227 2.09 -5.96 -30.68
C VAL A 227 2.95 -5.66 -31.90
N SER A 228 2.31 -5.62 -33.09
CA SER A 228 2.92 -5.16 -34.32
C SER A 228 3.18 -3.63 -34.27
N GLU A 229 4.07 -3.13 -35.10
CA GLU A 229 4.33 -1.68 -35.22
C GLU A 229 3.06 -0.89 -35.54
N LYS A 230 2.17 -1.43 -36.35
CA LYS A 230 0.87 -0.81 -36.68
C LYS A 230 -0.03 -0.71 -35.44
N ASP A 231 -0.04 -1.74 -34.60
CA ASP A 231 -0.88 -1.77 -33.41
C ASP A 231 -0.22 -1.04 -32.25
N GLU A 232 1.12 -0.96 -32.21
CA GLU A 232 1.86 -0.11 -31.28
C GLU A 232 1.41 1.37 -31.41
N ILE A 233 1.31 1.90 -32.64
CA ILE A 233 0.82 3.25 -32.87
C ILE A 233 -0.58 3.44 -32.27
N LYS A 234 -1.49 2.48 -32.48
CA LYS A 234 -2.83 2.54 -31.90
C LYS A 234 -2.80 2.54 -30.36
N VAL A 235 -2.01 1.63 -29.78
CA VAL A 235 -1.88 1.51 -28.31
C VAL A 235 -1.31 2.78 -27.69
N ARG A 236 -0.27 3.38 -28.30
CA ARG A 236 0.31 4.66 -27.84
C ARG A 236 -0.71 5.80 -27.83
N HIS A 237 -1.68 5.79 -28.74
CA HIS A 237 -2.79 6.75 -28.80
C HIS A 237 -4.01 6.34 -27.97
N GLY A 238 -3.92 5.23 -27.17
CA GLY A 238 -5.01 4.75 -26.35
C GLY A 238 -6.12 4.02 -27.13
N ASN A 239 -5.91 3.73 -28.42
CA ASN A 239 -6.86 3.02 -29.24
C ASN A 239 -6.82 1.53 -29.03
N GLN A 240 -7.97 0.87 -29.19
CA GLN A 240 -8.11 -0.57 -29.02
C GLN A 240 -7.53 -1.36 -30.20
N ILE A 241 -7.07 -2.58 -29.90
CA ILE A 241 -6.57 -3.56 -30.85
C ILE A 241 -7.23 -4.92 -30.64
N ARG A 242 -7.16 -5.84 -31.62
CA ARG A 242 -7.65 -7.22 -31.48
C ARG A 242 -6.64 -8.09 -30.74
N THR A 243 -7.16 -9.09 -30.00
CA THR A 243 -6.36 -10.13 -29.34
C THR A 243 -7.12 -11.45 -29.30
N ALA A 244 -6.36 -12.54 -29.18
CA ALA A 244 -6.88 -13.85 -28.82
C ALA A 244 -6.72 -14.17 -27.32
N GLU A 245 -6.09 -13.26 -26.54
CA GLU A 245 -5.88 -13.41 -25.11
C GLU A 245 -7.22 -13.36 -24.37
N ASP A 246 -7.38 -14.23 -23.38
CA ASP A 246 -8.57 -14.33 -22.52
C ASP A 246 -8.16 -14.12 -21.05
N ALA A 247 -7.99 -12.86 -20.68
CA ALA A 247 -7.65 -12.44 -19.31
C ALA A 247 -8.24 -11.06 -19.06
N PRO A 248 -8.60 -10.70 -17.81
CA PRO A 248 -9.23 -9.40 -17.53
C PRO A 248 -8.32 -8.21 -17.82
N PHE A 249 -7.00 -8.38 -17.66
CA PHE A 249 -5.97 -7.38 -17.94
C PHE A 249 -4.75 -8.03 -18.58
N ALA A 250 -4.01 -7.24 -19.39
CA ALA A 250 -2.76 -7.66 -20.00
C ALA A 250 -1.74 -6.52 -20.01
N ARG A 251 -0.46 -6.89 -20.07
CA ARG A 251 0.68 -6.00 -20.30
C ARG A 251 0.99 -5.97 -21.79
N ILE A 252 1.04 -4.78 -22.37
CA ILE A 252 1.30 -4.60 -23.81
C ILE A 252 2.73 -4.18 -24.02
N PHE A 253 3.44 -4.89 -24.88
CA PHE A 253 4.84 -4.63 -25.25
C PHE A 253 4.98 -4.47 -26.75
N ASN A 254 5.94 -3.67 -27.19
CA ASN A 254 6.36 -3.68 -28.59
C ASN A 254 7.38 -4.80 -28.85
N LYS A 255 7.78 -4.97 -30.10
CA LYS A 255 8.79 -5.97 -30.54
C LYS A 255 10.18 -5.75 -29.95
N GLN A 256 10.49 -4.53 -29.51
CA GLN A 256 11.74 -4.17 -28.85
C GLN A 256 11.70 -4.46 -27.35
N GLY A 257 10.58 -4.95 -26.83
CA GLY A 257 10.40 -5.26 -25.41
C GLY A 257 10.08 -4.06 -24.54
N GLU A 258 9.70 -2.90 -25.10
CA GLU A 258 9.26 -1.75 -24.35
C GLU A 258 7.84 -1.98 -23.80
N PHE A 259 7.62 -1.71 -22.51
CA PHE A 259 6.31 -1.79 -21.88
C PHE A 259 5.47 -0.57 -22.22
N LEU A 260 4.49 -0.75 -23.10
CA LEU A 260 3.68 0.35 -23.65
C LEU A 260 2.50 0.73 -22.77
N ALA A 261 1.76 -0.27 -22.29
CA ALA A 261 0.49 -0.03 -21.61
C ALA A 261 0.06 -1.22 -20.73
N VAL A 262 -0.75 -0.91 -19.71
CA VAL A 262 -1.68 -1.86 -19.09
C VAL A 262 -3.04 -1.69 -19.76
N ALA A 263 -3.64 -2.78 -20.20
CA ALA A 263 -4.90 -2.79 -20.92
C ALA A 263 -5.90 -3.76 -20.31
N ALA A 264 -7.19 -3.43 -20.39
CA ALA A 264 -8.27 -4.37 -20.16
C ALA A 264 -8.50 -5.21 -21.42
N VAL A 265 -8.83 -6.49 -21.25
CA VAL A 265 -9.16 -7.41 -22.35
C VAL A 265 -10.62 -7.80 -22.20
N GLU A 266 -11.42 -7.49 -23.21
CA GLU A 266 -12.87 -7.73 -23.22
C GLU A 266 -13.34 -8.10 -24.64
N ASN A 267 -14.01 -9.23 -24.78
CA ASN A 267 -14.62 -9.67 -26.05
C ASN A 267 -13.66 -9.68 -27.26
N GLY A 268 -12.41 -10.14 -27.05
CA GLY A 268 -11.38 -10.20 -28.10
C GLY A 268 -10.79 -8.83 -28.47
N TRP A 269 -10.96 -7.82 -27.61
CA TRP A 269 -10.37 -6.51 -27.74
C TRP A 269 -9.48 -6.17 -26.56
N VAL A 270 -8.31 -5.59 -26.84
CA VAL A 270 -7.41 -4.96 -25.86
C VAL A 270 -7.70 -3.48 -25.84
N ARG A 271 -8.07 -2.96 -24.67
CA ARG A 271 -8.35 -1.52 -24.47
C ARG A 271 -7.33 -0.94 -23.48
N PRO A 272 -6.38 -0.11 -23.94
CA PRO A 272 -5.42 0.53 -23.06
C PRO A 272 -6.11 1.32 -21.93
N ARG A 273 -5.73 1.03 -20.68
CA ARG A 273 -6.22 1.75 -19.48
C ARG A 273 -5.19 2.76 -19.00
N VAL A 274 -3.91 2.39 -19.09
CA VAL A 274 -2.79 3.26 -18.76
C VAL A 274 -1.71 3.07 -19.82
N VAL A 275 -1.49 4.09 -20.63
CA VAL A 275 -0.38 4.15 -21.59
C VAL A 275 0.82 4.74 -20.88
N LEU A 276 1.96 4.04 -20.89
CA LEU A 276 3.17 4.38 -20.15
C LEU A 276 4.19 5.17 -20.98
N THR A 277 4.07 5.14 -22.30
CA THR A 277 5.00 5.79 -23.23
C THR A 277 4.51 7.16 -23.64
N SER A 278 5.42 8.12 -23.78
CA SER A 278 5.12 9.41 -24.37
C SER A 278 4.94 9.24 -25.89
N ILE A 279 4.04 9.98 -26.50
CA ILE A 279 3.96 10.09 -27.96
C ILE A 279 5.19 10.91 -28.37
N THR A 280 6.23 10.25 -28.87
CA THR A 280 7.32 10.96 -29.55
C THR A 280 6.77 11.34 -30.92
N SER A 281 6.37 12.61 -31.09
CA SER A 281 6.01 13.13 -32.41
C SER A 281 7.32 13.26 -33.23
N HIS A 282 7.57 12.31 -34.11
CA HIS A 282 8.55 12.51 -35.16
C HIS A 282 7.96 13.49 -36.18
N LEU A 283 8.16 14.76 -35.95
CA LEU A 283 7.94 15.78 -36.99
C LEU A 283 9.13 15.64 -37.95
N ARG A 284 8.91 15.07 -39.13
CA ARG A 284 9.82 15.24 -40.25
C ARG A 284 9.64 16.67 -40.74
N ASP A 285 10.70 17.45 -40.72
CA ASP A 285 10.72 18.71 -41.46
C ASP A 285 10.75 18.41 -42.97
N ARG A 286 10.40 19.38 -43.76
CA ARG A 286 10.38 19.24 -45.23
C ARG A 286 11.76 19.02 -45.86
N GLN A 287 12.82 18.94 -45.06
CA GLN A 287 14.21 18.70 -45.48
C GLN A 287 14.78 17.38 -44.98
N GLY A 288 13.97 16.53 -44.30
CA GLY A 288 14.37 15.18 -43.92
C GLY A 288 15.20 15.04 -42.64
N CYS A 289 15.37 16.10 -41.86
CA CYS A 289 16.04 16.07 -40.57
C CYS A 289 15.05 15.73 -39.43
N ILE A 290 15.45 14.86 -38.53
CA ILE A 290 14.66 14.44 -37.36
C ILE A 290 14.90 15.44 -36.23
N LEU A 291 13.86 16.22 -35.86
CA LEU A 291 13.87 17.06 -34.66
C LEU A 291 13.09 16.34 -33.54
N GLU A 292 13.78 15.94 -32.49
CA GLU A 292 13.13 15.47 -31.25
C GLU A 292 12.63 16.69 -30.46
N LYS A 293 11.32 16.82 -30.33
CA LYS A 293 10.72 17.72 -29.34
C LYS A 293 9.95 16.88 -28.32
N GLU A 294 10.40 16.89 -27.09
CA GLU A 294 9.60 16.45 -25.95
C GLU A 294 8.46 17.45 -25.74
N ILE A 295 7.23 16.96 -25.81
CA ILE A 295 6.05 17.71 -25.37
C ILE A 295 5.71 17.18 -23.97
N GLU A 296 6.03 17.99 -22.96
CA GLU A 296 5.51 17.81 -21.61
C GLU A 296 4.00 18.10 -21.61
N SER A 297 3.24 17.15 -21.15
CA SER A 297 1.83 17.30 -20.76
C SER A 297 1.56 16.70 -19.37
#